data_cda0f0ee769f246f2d59d3e88fa78786
#
_entry.id   cda0f0ee769f246f2d59d3e88fa78786
#
_cell.length_a   1.000
_cell.length_b   1.000
_cell.length_c   1.000
_cell.angle_alpha   90.00
_cell.angle_beta   90.00
_cell.angle_gamma   90.00
#
_symmetry.space_group_name_H-M   'P 1'
#
loop_
_entity.id
_entity.type
_entity.pdbx_description
1 polymer ?
#
loop_
_entity_poly.entity_id
_entity_poly.type
_entity_poly.pdbx_seq_one_letter_code
_entity_poly.pdbx_strand_id
1 'polypeptide(L)'
;MAKTIKFNLICDEKPVRTIEDLQNNFSIEDVLTYYNNKLLHRWLQVRGYTAELEKVSAITSEEPLEIIKALIDIFDVTTDMEKVEESIYMLRYLEERKEQYAAYTQENEKTRQILADYEAGYRKLVDGILAHPDDAAVIKANLAEIAANYAWVLSLDHRSLFNTLRSKSPLAIMCLLMHEEVRKYYLPVETTTEDGATVSDTELDADKKTMFLAICKMIRQSDFESALKGHLTTFAGLTDGYWKDLEQKGKRYMIISMGDGDYVRSAGLSGGDLSSADILNKFVILDGIDYKSNSETRRLFYMEV
;
A
#
# COMPACT_ATOMS: atom_id res chain seq x y z
N MET A 1 -50.60 30.23 5.96
CA MET A 1 -50.03 28.85 5.94
C MET A 1 -48.53 28.98 5.79
N ALA A 2 -47.75 28.50 6.76
CA ALA A 2 -46.31 28.49 6.65
C ALA A 2 -45.91 27.52 5.55
N LYS A 3 -45.06 27.97 4.60
CA LYS A 3 -44.55 27.13 3.50
C LYS A 3 -43.60 26.11 4.11
N THR A 4 -43.95 24.82 4.10
CA THR A 4 -43.08 23.75 4.56
C THR A 4 -41.93 23.59 3.55
N ILE A 5 -40.70 23.80 3.99
CA ILE A 5 -39.51 23.65 3.13
C ILE A 5 -39.21 22.16 3.02
N LYS A 6 -39.27 21.61 1.80
CA LYS A 6 -38.85 20.26 1.49
C LYS A 6 -37.33 20.24 1.46
N PHE A 7 -36.71 19.27 2.11
CA PHE A 7 -35.29 19.03 2.07
C PHE A 7 -34.98 17.60 1.54
N ASN A 8 -33.74 17.33 1.18
CA ASN A 8 -33.28 16.02 0.75
C ASN A 8 -32.49 15.34 1.88
N LEU A 9 -32.62 14.03 2.01
CA LEU A 9 -31.62 13.24 2.71
C LEU A 9 -30.40 13.06 1.80
N ILE A 10 -29.27 12.73 2.38
CA ILE A 10 -28.04 12.37 1.65
C ILE A 10 -27.70 10.96 2.09
N CYS A 11 -27.75 10.00 1.19
CA CYS A 11 -27.35 8.63 1.46
C CYS A 11 -26.24 8.25 0.48
N ASP A 12 -25.14 7.78 1.01
CA ASP A 12 -23.94 7.44 0.20
C ASP A 12 -23.54 8.60 -0.75
N GLU A 13 -23.46 9.81 -0.17
CA GLU A 13 -23.15 11.08 -0.85
C GLU A 13 -24.18 11.51 -1.93
N LYS A 14 -25.27 10.78 -2.12
CA LYS A 14 -26.30 11.06 -3.11
C LYS A 14 -27.54 11.68 -2.50
N PRO A 15 -28.15 12.67 -3.17
CA PRO A 15 -29.39 13.30 -2.68
C PRO A 15 -30.59 12.38 -2.90
N VAL A 16 -31.30 12.05 -1.82
CA VAL A 16 -32.52 11.25 -1.79
C VAL A 16 -33.73 12.19 -1.70
N ARG A 17 -34.58 12.14 -2.74
CA ARG A 17 -35.76 13.01 -2.88
C ARG A 17 -37.08 12.24 -2.82
N THR A 18 -37.05 10.97 -3.19
CA THR A 18 -38.20 10.07 -3.25
C THR A 18 -37.90 8.76 -2.51
N ILE A 19 -38.95 7.95 -2.26
CA ILE A 19 -38.73 6.59 -1.70
C ILE A 19 -37.93 5.73 -2.66
N GLU A 20 -38.13 5.87 -3.97
CA GLU A 20 -37.37 5.17 -4.99
C GLU A 20 -35.87 5.55 -4.95
N ASP A 21 -35.56 6.85 -4.75
CA ASP A 21 -34.17 7.27 -4.53
C ASP A 21 -33.58 6.65 -3.25
N LEU A 22 -34.39 6.51 -2.19
CA LEU A 22 -33.99 5.87 -0.95
C LEU A 22 -33.72 4.37 -1.15
N GLN A 23 -34.59 3.67 -1.87
CA GLN A 23 -34.37 2.25 -2.21
C GLN A 23 -33.07 2.03 -2.97
N ASN A 24 -32.82 2.86 -4.00
CA ASN A 24 -31.66 2.74 -4.87
C ASN A 24 -30.33 3.17 -4.20
N ASN A 25 -30.39 3.94 -3.12
CA ASN A 25 -29.20 4.45 -2.42
C ASN A 25 -29.31 4.21 -0.90
N PHE A 26 -29.81 3.05 -0.51
CA PHE A 26 -30.02 2.72 0.90
C PHE A 26 -28.69 2.47 1.61
N SER A 27 -28.21 3.48 2.33
CA SER A 27 -27.03 3.39 3.20
C SER A 27 -27.49 3.06 4.63
N ILE A 28 -27.07 1.94 5.17
CA ILE A 28 -27.45 1.47 6.51
C ILE A 28 -27.03 2.50 7.57
N GLU A 29 -25.82 3.04 7.48
CA GLU A 29 -25.27 4.02 8.40
C GLU A 29 -26.07 5.32 8.39
N ASP A 30 -26.30 5.89 7.19
CA ASP A 30 -27.03 7.15 7.04
C ASP A 30 -28.49 7.02 7.47
N VAL A 31 -29.15 5.95 7.03
CA VAL A 31 -30.57 5.73 7.33
C VAL A 31 -30.79 5.48 8.83
N LEU A 32 -29.91 4.72 9.48
CA LEU A 32 -29.94 4.51 10.93
C LEU A 32 -29.72 5.83 11.67
N THR A 33 -28.76 6.64 11.22
CA THR A 33 -28.50 7.97 11.78
C THR A 33 -29.72 8.87 11.64
N TYR A 34 -30.35 8.91 10.46
CA TYR A 34 -31.56 9.72 10.23
C TYR A 34 -32.77 9.21 10.99
N TYR A 35 -32.88 7.91 11.23
CA TYR A 35 -33.91 7.35 12.10
C TYR A 35 -33.73 7.80 13.56
N ASN A 36 -32.50 7.64 14.09
CA ASN A 36 -32.18 7.96 15.49
C ASN A 36 -32.33 9.44 15.80
N ASN A 37 -31.89 10.34 14.91
CA ASN A 37 -32.02 11.79 15.07
C ASN A 37 -33.39 12.36 14.62
N LYS A 38 -34.33 11.48 14.21
CA LYS A 38 -35.69 11.83 13.76
C LYS A 38 -35.73 12.61 12.43
N LEU A 39 -34.63 12.71 11.71
CA LEU A 39 -34.59 13.41 10.43
C LEU A 39 -35.35 12.62 9.34
N LEU A 40 -35.33 11.29 9.37
CA LEU A 40 -36.12 10.42 8.50
C LEU A 40 -37.63 10.66 8.71
N HIS A 41 -38.08 10.70 9.94
CA HIS A 41 -39.50 10.99 10.25
C HIS A 41 -39.92 12.35 9.69
N ARG A 42 -39.10 13.37 9.92
CA ARG A 42 -39.38 14.73 9.42
C ARG A 42 -39.37 14.77 7.88
N TRP A 43 -38.47 14.03 7.24
CA TRP A 43 -38.40 13.96 5.78
C TRP A 43 -39.64 13.31 5.19
N LEU A 44 -40.12 12.18 5.75
CA LEU A 44 -41.36 11.53 5.37
C LEU A 44 -42.57 12.47 5.55
N GLN A 45 -42.64 13.16 6.67
CA GLN A 45 -43.73 14.10 6.98
C GLN A 45 -43.81 15.24 5.97
N VAL A 46 -42.71 15.94 5.69
CA VAL A 46 -42.70 17.12 4.79
C VAL A 46 -42.90 16.73 3.33
N ARG A 47 -42.71 15.48 2.98
CA ARG A 47 -42.92 14.96 1.62
C ARG A 47 -44.32 14.32 1.46
N GLY A 48 -45.03 14.09 2.54
CA GLY A 48 -46.40 13.57 2.55
C GLY A 48 -46.46 12.03 2.46
N TYR A 49 -45.38 11.34 2.83
CA TYR A 49 -45.32 9.87 2.90
C TYR A 49 -45.93 9.39 4.23
N THR A 50 -47.27 9.59 4.41
CA THR A 50 -47.95 9.33 5.67
C THR A 50 -47.99 7.86 6.08
N ALA A 51 -48.17 6.97 5.12
CA ALA A 51 -48.21 5.52 5.36
C ALA A 51 -46.88 4.99 5.87
N GLU A 52 -45.78 5.42 5.25
CA GLU A 52 -44.42 5.05 5.66
C GLU A 52 -44.07 5.69 7.00
N LEU A 53 -44.48 6.95 7.24
CA LEU A 53 -44.27 7.63 8.51
C LEU A 53 -44.94 6.91 9.69
N GLU A 54 -46.18 6.45 9.49
CA GLU A 54 -46.88 5.67 10.50
C GLU A 54 -46.15 4.36 10.83
N LYS A 55 -45.70 3.63 9.81
CA LYS A 55 -44.95 2.37 9.98
C LYS A 55 -43.60 2.63 10.67
N VAL A 56 -42.84 3.64 10.23
CA VAL A 56 -41.55 4.01 10.84
C VAL A 56 -41.73 4.45 12.30
N SER A 57 -42.80 5.16 12.59
CA SER A 57 -43.11 5.60 13.96
C SER A 57 -43.59 4.46 14.88
N ALA A 58 -44.05 3.35 14.31
CA ALA A 58 -44.47 2.16 15.03
C ALA A 58 -43.31 1.22 15.42
N ILE A 59 -42.09 1.47 14.94
CA ILE A 59 -40.90 0.70 15.34
C ILE A 59 -40.61 0.98 16.81
N THR A 60 -40.64 -0.04 17.65
CA THR A 60 -40.43 0.05 19.10
C THR A 60 -39.10 -0.51 19.55
N SER A 61 -38.35 -1.21 18.65
CA SER A 61 -37.05 -1.76 18.98
C SER A 61 -36.00 -0.66 19.13
N GLU A 62 -35.08 -0.85 20.06
CA GLU A 62 -33.88 -0.03 20.24
C GLU A 62 -32.65 -0.69 19.62
N GLU A 63 -32.76 -1.97 19.19
CA GLU A 63 -31.67 -2.71 18.58
C GLU A 63 -31.46 -2.29 17.12
N PRO A 64 -30.25 -1.81 16.72
CA PRO A 64 -29.96 -1.30 15.38
C PRO A 64 -30.31 -2.27 14.26
N LEU A 65 -30.04 -3.56 14.45
CA LEU A 65 -30.33 -4.60 13.45
C LEU A 65 -31.83 -4.72 13.20
N GLU A 66 -32.63 -4.75 14.26
CA GLU A 66 -34.10 -4.86 14.15
C GLU A 66 -34.72 -3.60 13.55
N ILE A 67 -34.17 -2.42 13.88
CA ILE A 67 -34.58 -1.16 13.27
C ILE A 67 -34.32 -1.18 11.76
N ILE A 68 -33.13 -1.58 11.34
CA ILE A 68 -32.76 -1.62 9.92
C ILE A 68 -33.56 -2.68 9.16
N LYS A 69 -33.81 -3.84 9.74
CA LYS A 69 -34.70 -4.87 9.15
C LYS A 69 -36.09 -4.30 8.90
N ALA A 70 -36.65 -3.63 9.90
CA ALA A 70 -37.97 -3.02 9.77
C ALA A 70 -37.99 -1.90 8.71
N LEU A 71 -36.93 -1.09 8.61
CA LEU A 71 -36.84 -0.04 7.59
C LEU A 71 -36.66 -0.61 6.18
N ILE A 72 -35.92 -1.71 6.00
CA ILE A 72 -35.80 -2.45 4.74
C ILE A 72 -37.18 -2.94 4.29
N ASP A 73 -37.94 -3.53 5.20
CA ASP A 73 -39.31 -4.02 4.90
C ASP A 73 -40.27 -2.87 4.59
N ILE A 74 -40.24 -1.77 5.36
CA ILE A 74 -41.13 -0.61 5.17
C ILE A 74 -40.89 0.04 3.80
N PHE A 75 -39.62 0.16 3.39
CA PHE A 75 -39.24 0.81 2.13
C PHE A 75 -39.07 -0.16 0.97
N ASP A 76 -39.32 -1.45 1.14
CA ASP A 76 -39.18 -2.50 0.11
C ASP A 76 -37.79 -2.49 -0.56
N VAL A 77 -36.75 -2.46 0.29
CA VAL A 77 -35.35 -2.43 -0.18
C VAL A 77 -34.87 -3.85 -0.48
N THR A 78 -34.44 -4.07 -1.71
CA THR A 78 -33.83 -5.35 -2.07
C THR A 78 -32.39 -5.38 -1.61
N THR A 79 -32.06 -6.21 -0.62
CA THR A 79 -30.71 -6.35 -0.06
C THR A 79 -30.48 -7.78 0.44
N ASP A 80 -29.19 -8.10 0.60
CA ASP A 80 -28.73 -9.35 1.20
C ASP A 80 -28.68 -9.17 2.74
N MET A 81 -29.49 -9.95 3.46
CA MET A 81 -29.58 -9.84 4.91
C MET A 81 -28.28 -10.20 5.65
N GLU A 82 -27.46 -11.07 5.09
CA GLU A 82 -26.16 -11.42 5.67
C GLU A 82 -25.22 -10.20 5.65
N LYS A 83 -25.23 -9.45 4.55
CA LYS A 83 -24.48 -8.17 4.44
C LYS A 83 -25.04 -7.08 5.37
N VAL A 84 -26.33 -7.06 5.62
CA VAL A 84 -26.94 -6.15 6.57
C VAL A 84 -26.45 -6.44 8.00
N GLU A 85 -26.44 -7.70 8.39
CA GLU A 85 -25.95 -8.13 9.72
C GLU A 85 -24.47 -7.81 9.90
N GLU A 86 -23.65 -8.07 8.88
CA GLU A 86 -22.23 -7.73 8.87
C GLU A 86 -22.02 -6.21 8.99
N SER A 87 -22.75 -5.41 8.23
CA SER A 87 -22.67 -3.94 8.29
C SER A 87 -23.04 -3.38 9.67
N ILE A 88 -24.11 -3.87 10.28
CA ILE A 88 -24.52 -3.46 11.63
C ILE A 88 -23.47 -3.87 12.66
N TYR A 89 -22.90 -5.08 12.54
CA TYR A 89 -21.82 -5.52 13.41
C TYR A 89 -20.61 -4.57 13.31
N MET A 90 -20.22 -4.20 12.09
CA MET A 90 -19.11 -3.27 11.85
C MET A 90 -19.38 -1.87 12.41
N LEU A 91 -20.59 -1.32 12.23
CA LEU A 91 -20.97 -0.02 12.80
C LEU A 91 -20.90 -0.04 14.33
N ARG A 92 -21.42 -1.08 14.97
CA ARG A 92 -21.34 -1.25 16.43
C ARG A 92 -19.88 -1.33 16.90
N TYR A 93 -19.07 -2.14 16.22
CA TYR A 93 -17.64 -2.26 16.53
C TYR A 93 -16.90 -0.93 16.42
N LEU A 94 -17.17 -0.13 15.37
CA LEU A 94 -16.55 1.17 15.19
C LEU A 94 -16.97 2.17 16.26
N GLU A 95 -18.23 2.14 16.72
CA GLU A 95 -18.74 2.99 17.77
C GLU A 95 -18.14 2.64 19.13
N GLU A 96 -18.13 1.35 19.51
CA GLU A 96 -17.46 0.86 20.72
C GLU A 96 -15.97 1.21 20.73
N ARG A 97 -15.30 1.04 19.62
CA ARG A 97 -13.89 1.42 19.48
C ARG A 97 -13.67 2.92 19.62
N LYS A 98 -14.55 3.73 19.06
CA LYS A 98 -14.52 5.20 19.19
C LYS A 98 -14.71 5.64 20.65
N GLU A 99 -15.66 5.01 21.36
CA GLU A 99 -15.89 5.27 22.79
C GLU A 99 -14.70 4.86 23.65
N GLN A 100 -14.15 3.65 23.43
CA GLN A 100 -12.94 3.18 24.13
C GLN A 100 -11.77 4.12 23.87
N TYR A 101 -11.58 4.57 22.63
CA TYR A 101 -10.53 5.50 22.27
C TYR A 101 -10.75 6.89 22.89
N ALA A 102 -12.00 7.35 22.95
CA ALA A 102 -12.35 8.61 23.61
C ALA A 102 -12.11 8.55 25.13
N ALA A 103 -12.48 7.44 25.78
CA ALA A 103 -12.21 7.21 27.20
C ALA A 103 -10.70 7.18 27.47
N TYR A 104 -9.94 6.45 26.65
CA TYR A 104 -8.49 6.35 26.77
C TYR A 104 -7.79 7.69 26.54
N THR A 105 -8.26 8.51 25.61
CA THR A 105 -7.72 9.86 25.35
C THR A 105 -8.06 10.88 26.42
N GLN A 106 -9.22 10.72 27.11
CA GLN A 106 -9.54 11.56 28.29
C GLN A 106 -8.58 11.30 29.46
N GLU A 107 -8.21 10.04 29.67
CA GLU A 107 -7.26 9.68 30.73
C GLU A 107 -5.79 10.02 30.37
N ASN A 108 -5.47 10.10 29.09
CA ASN A 108 -4.09 10.29 28.63
C ASN A 108 -4.01 11.13 27.34
N GLU A 109 -4.22 12.43 27.46
CA GLU A 109 -4.17 13.39 26.33
C GLU A 109 -2.84 13.32 25.54
N LYS A 110 -1.75 12.94 26.22
CA LYS A 110 -0.44 12.74 25.59
C LYS A 110 -0.38 11.57 24.61
N THR A 111 -1.21 10.54 24.77
CA THR A 111 -1.19 9.36 23.88
C THR A 111 -1.62 9.71 22.47
N ARG A 112 -2.64 10.56 22.33
CA ARG A 112 -3.08 11.04 21.01
C ARG A 112 -2.00 11.85 20.32
N GLN A 113 -1.29 12.68 21.08
CA GLN A 113 -0.17 13.47 20.59
C GLN A 113 0.99 12.58 20.14
N ILE A 114 1.35 11.55 20.93
CA ILE A 114 2.43 10.61 20.58
C ILE A 114 2.14 9.90 19.23
N LEU A 115 0.91 9.42 19.01
CA LEU A 115 0.54 8.77 17.75
C LEU A 115 0.61 9.74 16.57
N ALA A 116 0.11 10.97 16.75
CA ALA A 116 0.17 12.00 15.72
C ALA A 116 1.61 12.40 15.39
N ASP A 117 2.46 12.55 16.40
CA ASP A 117 3.87 12.87 16.24
C ASP A 117 4.64 11.72 15.56
N TYR A 118 4.30 10.47 15.90
CA TYR A 118 4.90 9.29 15.27
C TYR A 118 4.56 9.22 13.78
N GLU A 119 3.29 9.39 13.43
CA GLU A 119 2.86 9.42 12.03
C GLU A 119 3.45 10.61 11.26
N ALA A 120 3.49 11.80 11.89
CA ALA A 120 4.12 12.97 11.31
C ALA A 120 5.63 12.79 11.09
N GLY A 121 6.31 12.08 11.99
CA GLY A 121 7.72 11.70 11.86
C GLY A 121 7.96 10.84 10.62
N TYR A 122 7.16 9.80 10.42
CA TYR A 122 7.21 8.97 9.21
C TYR A 122 7.02 9.79 7.94
N ARG A 123 5.96 10.60 7.89
CA ARG A 123 5.66 11.46 6.72
C ARG A 123 6.80 12.41 6.42
N LYS A 124 7.43 13.01 7.43
CA LYS A 124 8.58 13.90 7.26
C LYS A 124 9.77 13.20 6.59
N LEU A 125 10.01 11.92 6.89
CA LEU A 125 11.07 11.14 6.22
C LEU A 125 10.72 10.88 4.76
N VAL A 126 9.47 10.52 4.46
CA VAL A 126 9.00 10.36 3.07
C VAL A 126 9.10 11.67 2.30
N ASP A 127 8.66 12.78 2.88
CA ASP A 127 8.79 14.12 2.28
C ASP A 127 10.26 14.50 2.06
N GLY A 128 11.16 14.10 2.96
CA GLY A 128 12.60 14.27 2.82
C GLY A 128 13.15 13.55 1.59
N ILE A 129 12.69 12.33 1.31
CA ILE A 129 13.04 11.58 0.09
C ILE A 129 12.51 12.31 -1.15
N LEU A 130 11.27 12.77 -1.11
CA LEU A 130 10.63 13.46 -2.24
C LEU A 130 11.25 14.83 -2.54
N ALA A 131 11.78 15.50 -1.52
CA ALA A 131 12.48 16.78 -1.67
C ALA A 131 13.90 16.63 -2.28
N HIS A 132 14.48 15.42 -2.17
CA HIS A 132 15.83 15.11 -2.66
C HIS A 132 15.82 13.85 -3.54
N PRO A 133 15.07 13.85 -4.65
CA PRO A 133 14.78 12.64 -5.44
C PRO A 133 16.02 12.07 -6.14
N ASP A 134 17.10 12.84 -6.24
CA ASP A 134 18.33 12.50 -6.93
C ASP A 134 19.54 12.35 -5.97
N ASP A 135 19.32 12.41 -4.66
CA ASP A 135 20.37 12.26 -3.63
C ASP A 135 20.28 10.90 -2.95
N ALA A 136 21.10 9.97 -3.43
CA ALA A 136 21.13 8.60 -2.89
C ALA A 136 21.46 8.55 -1.39
N ALA A 137 22.32 9.45 -0.88
CA ALA A 137 22.71 9.45 0.53
C ALA A 137 21.54 9.85 1.42
N VAL A 138 20.82 10.92 1.05
CA VAL A 138 19.62 11.38 1.75
C VAL A 138 18.52 10.32 1.69
N ILE A 139 18.29 9.72 0.52
CA ILE A 139 17.28 8.67 0.34
C ILE A 139 17.59 7.47 1.23
N LYS A 140 18.82 6.94 1.19
CA LYS A 140 19.27 5.80 2.00
C LYS A 140 19.15 6.08 3.50
N ALA A 141 19.56 7.28 3.96
CA ALA A 141 19.46 7.67 5.36
C ALA A 141 17.99 7.69 5.83
N ASN A 142 17.08 8.31 5.08
CA ASN A 142 15.66 8.34 5.43
C ASN A 142 15.03 6.94 5.40
N LEU A 143 15.40 6.08 4.43
CA LEU A 143 14.91 4.70 4.38
C LEU A 143 15.41 3.86 5.55
N ALA A 144 16.66 4.04 5.96
CA ALA A 144 17.22 3.36 7.13
C ALA A 144 16.48 3.78 8.42
N GLU A 145 16.17 5.07 8.57
CA GLU A 145 15.37 5.58 9.69
C GLU A 145 13.94 5.04 9.66
N ILE A 146 13.28 4.99 8.48
CA ILE A 146 11.96 4.38 8.31
C ILE A 146 12.00 2.91 8.73
N ALA A 147 12.98 2.15 8.27
CA ALA A 147 13.10 0.74 8.59
C ALA A 147 13.35 0.48 10.09
N ALA A 148 14.15 1.32 10.72
CA ALA A 148 14.52 1.16 12.14
C ALA A 148 13.39 1.58 13.09
N ASN A 149 12.76 2.73 12.85
CA ASN A 149 11.85 3.35 13.81
C ASN A 149 10.38 3.34 13.40
N TYR A 150 10.07 3.08 12.12
CA TYR A 150 8.71 3.12 11.57
C TYR A 150 8.32 1.83 10.84
N ALA A 151 8.92 0.69 11.18
CA ALA A 151 8.70 -0.59 10.50
C ALA A 151 7.22 -0.99 10.46
N TRP A 152 6.44 -0.71 11.51
CA TRP A 152 5.01 -1.00 11.56
C TRP A 152 4.20 -0.11 10.61
N VAL A 153 4.52 1.17 10.53
CA VAL A 153 3.88 2.08 9.55
C VAL A 153 4.25 1.66 8.15
N LEU A 154 5.52 1.33 7.89
CA LEU A 154 5.98 0.84 6.60
C LEU A 154 5.24 -0.43 6.18
N SER A 155 5.00 -1.37 7.09
CA SER A 155 4.26 -2.61 6.77
C SER A 155 2.84 -2.35 6.27
N LEU A 156 2.21 -1.26 6.73
CA LEU A 156 0.87 -0.83 6.29
C LEU A 156 0.91 0.06 5.04
N ASP A 157 1.94 0.91 4.92
CA ASP A 157 2.02 1.98 3.92
C ASP A 157 2.95 1.67 2.73
N HIS A 158 3.64 0.51 2.72
CA HIS A 158 4.66 0.17 1.71
C HIS A 158 4.15 0.30 0.25
N ARG A 159 2.86 0.05 0.00
CA ARG A 159 2.24 0.19 -1.33
C ARG A 159 2.10 1.65 -1.73
N SER A 160 1.62 2.48 -0.81
CA SER A 160 1.48 3.93 -1.01
C SER A 160 2.85 4.58 -1.21
N LEU A 161 3.83 4.21 -0.36
CA LEU A 161 5.22 4.64 -0.49
C LEU A 161 5.79 4.28 -1.86
N PHE A 162 5.65 3.04 -2.31
CA PHE A 162 6.11 2.59 -3.63
C PHE A 162 5.52 3.43 -4.76
N ASN A 163 4.19 3.59 -4.78
CA ASN A 163 3.49 4.32 -5.83
C ASN A 163 3.90 5.80 -5.86
N THR A 164 4.09 6.41 -4.69
CA THR A 164 4.55 7.79 -4.55
C THR A 164 5.97 7.97 -5.07
N LEU A 165 6.89 7.10 -4.65
CA LEU A 165 8.29 7.17 -5.05
C LEU A 165 8.49 6.84 -6.53
N ARG A 166 7.78 5.82 -7.05
CA ARG A 166 7.88 5.42 -8.46
C ARG A 166 7.61 6.56 -9.43
N SER A 167 6.68 7.44 -9.10
CA SER A 167 6.32 8.58 -9.96
C SER A 167 7.28 9.77 -9.85
N LYS A 168 8.12 9.81 -8.81
CA LYS A 168 8.96 10.98 -8.46
C LYS A 168 10.45 10.71 -8.52
N SER A 169 10.89 9.52 -8.13
CA SER A 169 12.30 9.17 -8.01
C SER A 169 12.55 7.69 -8.31
N PRO A 170 12.93 7.33 -9.55
CA PRO A 170 13.42 5.98 -9.87
C PRO A 170 14.60 5.55 -8.99
N LEU A 171 15.46 6.50 -8.61
CA LEU A 171 16.57 6.26 -7.68
C LEU A 171 16.08 5.79 -6.31
N ALA A 172 15.02 6.38 -5.77
CA ALA A 172 14.45 5.97 -4.50
C ALA A 172 13.92 4.53 -4.55
N ILE A 173 13.34 4.10 -5.68
CA ILE A 173 12.93 2.69 -5.87
C ILE A 173 14.16 1.77 -5.80
N MET A 174 15.27 2.14 -6.44
CA MET A 174 16.49 1.34 -6.34
C MET A 174 17.04 1.29 -4.91
N CYS A 175 16.99 2.39 -4.18
CA CYS A 175 17.38 2.45 -2.76
C CYS A 175 16.48 1.59 -1.85
N LEU A 176 15.17 1.47 -2.13
CA LEU A 176 14.28 0.51 -1.43
C LEU A 176 14.80 -0.93 -1.58
N LEU A 177 15.31 -1.29 -2.78
CA LEU A 177 15.82 -2.64 -3.04
C LEU A 177 17.19 -2.89 -2.42
N MET A 178 17.94 -1.85 -2.09
CA MET A 178 19.25 -1.94 -1.41
C MET A 178 19.11 -2.25 0.08
N HIS A 179 18.00 -1.86 0.71
CA HIS A 179 17.80 -2.05 2.14
C HIS A 179 17.20 -3.42 2.46
N GLU A 180 17.89 -4.24 3.25
CA GLU A 180 17.55 -5.65 3.51
C GLU A 180 16.13 -5.83 4.06
N GLU A 181 15.74 -5.04 5.07
CA GLU A 181 14.42 -5.12 5.69
C GLU A 181 13.30 -4.55 4.82
N VAL A 182 13.61 -3.61 3.94
CA VAL A 182 12.62 -2.92 3.10
C VAL A 182 12.36 -3.68 1.80
N ARG A 183 13.41 -4.25 1.19
CA ARG A 183 13.30 -4.95 -0.10
C ARG A 183 12.32 -6.12 -0.10
N LYS A 184 12.10 -6.75 1.05
CA LYS A 184 11.17 -7.89 1.21
C LYS A 184 9.71 -7.55 0.88
N TYR A 185 9.32 -6.28 0.94
CA TYR A 185 7.98 -5.84 0.53
C TYR A 185 7.80 -5.79 -0.99
N TYR A 186 8.89 -5.79 -1.76
CA TYR A 186 8.87 -5.52 -3.19
C TYR A 186 9.49 -6.62 -4.05
N LEU A 187 10.40 -7.40 -3.51
CA LEU A 187 11.03 -8.52 -4.21
C LEU A 187 10.39 -9.86 -3.82
N PRO A 188 10.25 -10.80 -4.77
CA PRO A 188 9.78 -12.14 -4.46
C PRO A 188 10.63 -12.81 -3.38
N VAL A 189 9.95 -13.47 -2.43
CA VAL A 189 10.57 -14.34 -1.44
C VAL A 189 10.09 -15.76 -1.72
N GLU A 190 11.04 -16.65 -1.96
CA GLU A 190 10.76 -18.06 -2.19
C GLU A 190 10.81 -18.79 -0.85
N THR A 191 9.77 -19.57 -0.55
CA THR A 191 9.69 -20.45 0.62
C THR A 191 9.53 -21.89 0.15
N THR A 192 10.23 -22.80 0.78
CA THR A 192 10.06 -24.23 0.53
C THR A 192 8.96 -24.75 1.48
N THR A 193 7.92 -25.32 0.92
CA THR A 193 6.83 -25.95 1.65
C THR A 193 7.25 -27.30 2.24
N GLU A 194 6.48 -27.86 3.19
CA GLU A 194 6.78 -29.13 3.86
C GLU A 194 6.91 -30.33 2.89
N ASP A 195 6.21 -30.25 1.75
CA ASP A 195 6.27 -31.25 0.67
C ASP A 195 7.44 -31.02 -0.31
N GLY A 196 8.30 -30.02 -0.05
CA GLY A 196 9.49 -29.73 -0.84
C GLY A 196 9.25 -28.87 -2.09
N ALA A 197 8.03 -28.36 -2.30
CA ALA A 197 7.75 -27.43 -3.38
C ALA A 197 8.24 -26.02 -3.01
N THR A 198 8.81 -25.30 -3.99
CA THR A 198 9.18 -23.89 -3.81
C THR A 198 8.04 -23.00 -4.30
N VAL A 199 7.52 -22.17 -3.42
CA VAL A 199 6.41 -21.23 -3.70
C VAL A 199 6.92 -19.81 -3.50
N SER A 200 6.65 -18.94 -4.47
CA SER A 200 6.92 -17.51 -4.35
C SER A 200 5.74 -16.81 -3.67
N ASP A 201 6.03 -15.91 -2.74
CA ASP A 201 5.00 -15.10 -2.08
C ASP A 201 4.24 -14.16 -3.04
N THR A 202 4.80 -13.86 -4.23
CA THR A 202 4.10 -13.14 -5.29
C THR A 202 2.96 -13.94 -5.94
N GLU A 203 2.87 -15.23 -5.69
CA GLU A 203 1.73 -16.04 -6.12
C GLU A 203 0.53 -15.84 -5.18
N LEU A 204 0.80 -15.46 -3.93
CA LEU A 204 -0.20 -15.25 -2.89
C LEU A 204 -0.56 -13.75 -2.73
N ASP A 205 0.36 -12.84 -3.06
CA ASP A 205 0.20 -11.38 -2.94
C ASP A 205 0.22 -10.72 -4.33
N ALA A 206 -0.97 -10.42 -4.85
CA ALA A 206 -1.16 -9.77 -6.16
C ALA A 206 -0.59 -8.34 -6.21
N ASP A 207 -0.59 -7.62 -5.09
CA ASP A 207 -0.06 -6.26 -5.03
C ASP A 207 1.47 -6.27 -5.05
N LYS A 208 2.09 -7.19 -4.31
CA LYS A 208 3.53 -7.41 -4.36
C LYS A 208 3.99 -7.79 -5.77
N LYS A 209 3.25 -8.71 -6.43
CA LYS A 209 3.48 -9.06 -7.82
C LYS A 209 3.40 -7.85 -8.75
N THR A 210 2.41 -7.00 -8.56
CA THR A 210 2.22 -5.78 -9.36
C THR A 210 3.37 -4.81 -9.18
N MET A 211 3.82 -4.57 -7.95
CA MET A 211 4.96 -3.70 -7.65
C MET A 211 6.26 -4.27 -8.25
N PHE A 212 6.50 -5.57 -8.08
CA PHE A 212 7.65 -6.27 -8.65
C PHE A 212 7.70 -6.16 -10.19
N LEU A 213 6.59 -6.42 -10.87
CA LEU A 213 6.51 -6.28 -12.33
C LEU A 213 6.73 -4.83 -12.78
N ALA A 214 6.28 -3.84 -11.98
CA ALA A 214 6.53 -2.43 -12.26
C ALA A 214 8.03 -2.08 -12.13
N ILE A 215 8.76 -2.66 -11.17
CA ILE A 215 10.23 -2.54 -11.05
C ILE A 215 10.90 -3.15 -12.28
N CYS A 216 10.54 -4.39 -12.63
CA CYS A 216 11.10 -5.07 -13.80
C CYS A 216 10.84 -4.30 -15.12
N LYS A 217 9.69 -3.62 -15.22
CA LYS A 217 9.39 -2.75 -16.36
C LYS A 217 10.25 -1.49 -16.36
N MET A 218 10.43 -0.86 -15.19
CA MET A 218 11.20 0.37 -15.03
C MET A 218 12.66 0.19 -15.47
N ILE A 219 13.33 -0.89 -15.06
CA ILE A 219 14.74 -1.14 -15.41
C ILE A 219 14.97 -1.45 -16.89
N ARG A 220 13.91 -1.78 -17.64
CA ARG A 220 13.97 -2.04 -19.09
C ARG A 220 13.65 -0.82 -19.93
N GLN A 221 13.31 0.31 -19.32
CA GLN A 221 13.05 1.54 -20.07
C GLN A 221 14.35 2.12 -20.62
N SER A 222 14.31 2.69 -21.82
CA SER A 222 15.48 3.24 -22.49
C SER A 222 16.11 4.45 -21.77
N ASP A 223 15.35 5.11 -20.93
CA ASP A 223 15.75 6.26 -20.14
C ASP A 223 16.18 5.91 -18.70
N PHE A 224 16.14 4.62 -18.33
CA PHE A 224 16.45 4.17 -16.97
C PHE A 224 17.84 4.63 -16.51
N GLU A 225 18.87 4.47 -17.35
CA GLU A 225 20.25 4.87 -17.04
C GLU A 225 20.33 6.38 -16.76
N SER A 226 19.67 7.20 -17.58
CA SER A 226 19.65 8.66 -17.41
C SER A 226 18.80 9.10 -16.21
N ALA A 227 17.74 8.35 -15.88
CA ALA A 227 16.87 8.62 -14.73
C ALA A 227 17.58 8.41 -13.38
N LEU A 228 18.65 7.61 -13.34
CA LEU A 228 19.45 7.39 -12.13
C LEU A 228 20.56 8.41 -11.93
N LYS A 229 20.73 9.37 -12.85
CA LYS A 229 21.57 10.57 -12.72
C LYS A 229 23.00 10.30 -12.23
N GLY A 230 23.65 9.27 -12.76
CA GLY A 230 25.05 8.95 -12.46
C GLY A 230 25.24 8.07 -11.23
N HIS A 231 24.18 7.59 -10.57
CA HIS A 231 24.28 6.61 -9.50
C HIS A 231 24.38 5.17 -10.02
N LEU A 232 24.12 4.94 -11.32
CA LEU A 232 24.29 3.66 -11.97
C LEU A 232 25.70 3.56 -12.56
N THR A 233 26.42 2.52 -12.19
CA THR A 233 27.71 2.17 -12.81
C THR A 233 27.49 1.13 -13.89
N THR A 234 28.11 1.36 -15.05
CA THR A 234 28.06 0.46 -16.21
C THR A 234 29.46 0.02 -16.57
N PHE A 235 29.67 -1.27 -16.67
CA PHE A 235 30.89 -1.84 -17.21
C PHE A 235 30.62 -2.46 -18.60
N ALA A 236 31.39 -2.11 -19.62
CA ALA A 236 31.34 -2.75 -20.94
C ALA A 236 32.29 -3.94 -20.98
N GLY A 237 31.79 -5.06 -21.24
CA GLY A 237 31.96 -6.42 -20.86
C GLY A 237 33.11 -7.27 -21.22
N LEU A 238 34.06 -6.97 -22.11
CA LEU A 238 35.10 -7.97 -22.45
C LEU A 238 36.15 -8.13 -21.34
N THR A 239 36.31 -9.39 -20.86
CA THR A 239 37.34 -9.78 -19.89
C THR A 239 38.17 -10.96 -20.42
N ASP A 240 38.07 -11.27 -21.73
CA ASP A 240 38.72 -12.42 -22.40
C ASP A 240 38.39 -13.77 -21.72
N GLY A 241 37.23 -13.88 -21.06
CA GLY A 241 36.84 -15.08 -20.33
C GLY A 241 37.57 -15.31 -19.00
N TYR A 242 38.32 -14.35 -18.53
CA TYR A 242 38.95 -14.37 -17.20
C TYR A 242 38.15 -13.52 -16.20
N TRP A 243 38.33 -13.84 -14.91
CA TRP A 243 37.79 -13.03 -13.83
C TRP A 243 38.53 -11.70 -13.76
N LYS A 244 37.80 -10.62 -13.80
CA LYS A 244 38.27 -9.25 -13.62
C LYS A 244 37.74 -8.70 -12.33
N ASP A 245 38.60 -8.23 -11.45
CA ASP A 245 38.29 -7.48 -10.26
C ASP A 245 37.80 -6.07 -10.70
N LEU A 246 36.50 -5.82 -10.58
CA LEU A 246 35.90 -4.53 -10.93
C LEU A 246 35.77 -3.64 -9.70
N GLU A 247 35.31 -4.20 -8.60
CA GLU A 247 35.07 -3.51 -7.36
C GLU A 247 35.64 -4.30 -6.18
N GLN A 248 36.48 -3.64 -5.39
CA GLN A 248 37.18 -4.31 -4.31
C GLN A 248 36.22 -4.72 -3.17
N LYS A 249 36.60 -5.77 -2.46
CA LYS A 249 35.94 -6.23 -1.24
C LYS A 249 35.88 -5.13 -0.17
N GLY A 250 34.79 -5.08 0.60
CA GLY A 250 34.57 -4.10 1.68
C GLY A 250 33.47 -3.07 1.37
N LYS A 251 32.98 -3.04 0.15
CA LYS A 251 31.79 -2.29 -0.26
C LYS A 251 30.78 -3.20 -0.91
N ARG A 252 29.51 -2.95 -0.67
CA ARG A 252 28.43 -3.76 -1.23
C ARG A 252 27.86 -3.12 -2.48
N TYR A 253 27.55 -3.95 -3.46
CA TYR A 253 27.01 -3.53 -4.74
C TYR A 253 25.81 -4.36 -5.11
N MET A 254 24.73 -3.72 -5.49
CA MET A 254 23.53 -4.36 -6.01
C MET A 254 23.63 -4.52 -7.52
N ILE A 255 23.59 -5.77 -8.00
CA ILE A 255 23.58 -6.08 -9.43
C ILE A 255 22.15 -5.90 -9.96
N ILE A 256 22.00 -5.08 -11.00
CA ILE A 256 20.71 -4.75 -11.61
C ILE A 256 20.46 -5.64 -12.82
N SER A 257 21.42 -5.71 -13.73
CA SER A 257 21.34 -6.58 -14.89
C SER A 257 22.74 -6.94 -15.40
N MET A 258 22.82 -8.04 -16.11
CA MET A 258 24.04 -8.56 -16.69
C MET A 258 23.74 -9.21 -18.04
N GLY A 259 24.72 -9.19 -18.95
CA GLY A 259 24.60 -9.82 -20.26
C GLY A 259 24.44 -11.33 -20.16
N ASP A 260 23.66 -11.91 -21.07
CA ASP A 260 23.44 -13.35 -21.10
C ASP A 260 24.76 -14.09 -21.42
N GLY A 261 25.06 -15.14 -20.61
CA GLY A 261 26.30 -15.90 -20.69
C GLY A 261 27.52 -15.29 -19.97
N ASP A 262 27.31 -14.18 -19.23
CA ASP A 262 28.31 -13.62 -18.33
C ASP A 262 28.15 -14.17 -16.92
N TYR A 263 29.17 -13.96 -16.08
CA TYR A 263 29.18 -14.39 -14.69
C TYR A 263 29.67 -13.28 -13.76
N VAL A 264 29.12 -13.25 -12.55
CA VAL A 264 29.51 -12.33 -11.48
C VAL A 264 29.62 -13.09 -10.16
N ARG A 265 30.44 -12.59 -9.24
CA ARG A 265 30.58 -13.08 -7.85
C ARG A 265 31.11 -11.98 -6.94
N SER A 266 31.07 -12.20 -5.63
CA SER A 266 31.79 -11.33 -4.71
C SER A 266 33.27 -11.38 -4.92
N ALA A 267 33.97 -10.25 -4.79
CA ALA A 267 35.39 -10.12 -5.06
C ALA A 267 36.23 -11.05 -4.19
N GLY A 268 37.22 -11.71 -4.84
CA GLY A 268 38.15 -12.62 -4.18
C GLY A 268 37.52 -13.91 -3.64
N LEU A 269 36.29 -14.25 -4.04
CA LEU A 269 35.60 -15.47 -3.60
C LEU A 269 35.83 -16.58 -4.65
N SER A 270 36.40 -17.71 -4.23
CA SER A 270 36.47 -18.90 -5.05
C SER A 270 35.16 -19.67 -4.98
N GLY A 271 34.43 -19.75 -6.10
CA GLY A 271 33.08 -20.34 -6.14
C GLY A 271 31.97 -19.33 -5.86
N GLY A 272 30.74 -19.79 -5.96
CA GLY A 272 29.56 -18.90 -5.85
C GLY A 272 29.35 -18.04 -7.10
N ASP A 273 29.78 -18.53 -8.26
CA ASP A 273 29.63 -17.87 -9.56
C ASP A 273 28.13 -17.81 -9.91
N LEU A 274 27.63 -16.59 -10.09
CA LEU A 274 26.25 -16.33 -10.47
C LEU A 274 26.19 -16.04 -11.97
N SER A 275 25.34 -16.79 -12.67
CA SER A 275 25.04 -16.57 -14.09
C SER A 275 24.02 -15.44 -14.28
N SER A 276 23.80 -15.03 -15.53
CA SER A 276 22.75 -14.07 -15.88
C SER A 276 21.36 -14.52 -15.42
N ALA A 277 21.06 -15.81 -15.44
CA ALA A 277 19.80 -16.37 -14.95
C ALA A 277 19.64 -16.23 -13.42
N ASP A 278 20.77 -16.38 -12.68
CA ASP A 278 20.79 -16.21 -11.23
C ASP A 278 20.61 -14.74 -10.79
N ILE A 279 20.93 -13.79 -11.68
CA ILE A 279 20.85 -12.35 -11.44
C ILE A 279 19.51 -11.77 -11.90
N LEU A 280 18.92 -12.34 -12.94
CA LEU A 280 17.75 -11.76 -13.60
C LEU A 280 16.60 -11.46 -12.62
N ASN A 281 16.28 -10.18 -12.45
CA ASN A 281 15.24 -9.65 -11.58
C ASN A 281 15.41 -9.97 -10.07
N LYS A 282 16.58 -10.42 -9.62
CA LYS A 282 16.83 -10.77 -8.21
C LYS A 282 17.52 -9.67 -7.42
N PHE A 283 18.13 -8.70 -8.08
CA PHE A 283 18.80 -7.57 -7.44
C PHE A 283 19.78 -8.02 -6.34
N VAL A 284 20.65 -8.96 -6.72
CA VAL A 284 21.62 -9.60 -5.82
C VAL A 284 22.61 -8.55 -5.31
N ILE A 285 22.92 -8.61 -4.01
CA ILE A 285 23.92 -7.73 -3.38
C ILE A 285 25.19 -8.54 -3.12
N LEU A 286 26.32 -8.03 -3.62
CA LEU A 286 27.63 -8.66 -3.51
C LEU A 286 28.60 -7.76 -2.72
N ASP A 287 29.59 -8.36 -2.05
CA ASP A 287 30.71 -7.67 -1.41
C ASP A 287 31.88 -7.57 -2.41
N GLY A 288 32.06 -6.39 -3.01
CA GLY A 288 32.89 -6.21 -4.18
C GLY A 288 32.34 -6.94 -5.42
N ILE A 289 33.02 -6.85 -6.55
CA ILE A 289 32.58 -7.48 -7.81
C ILE A 289 33.75 -8.05 -8.55
N ASP A 290 33.78 -9.38 -8.73
CA ASP A 290 34.53 -10.06 -9.79
C ASP A 290 33.57 -10.36 -10.94
N TYR A 291 33.96 -10.02 -12.16
CA TYR A 291 33.14 -10.18 -13.35
C TYR A 291 33.85 -10.94 -14.44
N LYS A 292 33.11 -11.72 -15.22
CA LYS A 292 33.68 -12.55 -16.32
C LYS A 292 32.75 -12.52 -17.53
N SER A 293 33.29 -12.10 -18.69
CA SER A 293 32.56 -12.02 -19.95
C SER A 293 33.47 -12.32 -21.15
N ASN A 294 32.89 -12.92 -22.18
CA ASN A 294 33.54 -13.18 -23.49
C ASN A 294 33.02 -12.23 -24.60
N SER A 295 32.37 -11.11 -24.24
CA SER A 295 31.71 -10.23 -25.23
C SER A 295 32.00 -8.76 -24.97
N GLU A 296 32.34 -8.04 -26.03
CA GLU A 296 32.53 -6.58 -26.00
C GLU A 296 31.22 -5.81 -25.91
N THR A 297 30.11 -6.42 -26.30
CA THR A 297 28.80 -5.75 -26.40
C THR A 297 27.95 -5.95 -25.17
N ARG A 298 28.25 -6.90 -24.30
CA ARG A 298 27.54 -7.16 -23.08
C ARG A 298 27.91 -6.15 -22.00
N ARG A 299 26.97 -5.86 -21.09
CA ARG A 299 27.19 -4.89 -20.05
C ARG A 299 26.74 -5.46 -18.71
N LEU A 300 27.45 -5.05 -17.68
CA LEU A 300 27.07 -5.21 -16.30
C LEU A 300 26.58 -3.85 -15.77
N PHE A 301 25.41 -3.83 -15.16
CA PHE A 301 24.83 -2.66 -14.51
C PHE A 301 24.73 -2.92 -13.01
N TYR A 302 25.30 -2.03 -12.21
CA TYR A 302 25.30 -2.16 -10.76
C TYR A 302 25.30 -0.81 -10.06
N MET A 303 24.96 -0.80 -8.78
CA MET A 303 24.94 0.39 -7.93
C MET A 303 25.58 0.07 -6.58
N GLU A 304 26.33 1.02 -6.01
CA GLU A 304 26.81 0.92 -4.62
C GLU A 304 25.66 1.00 -3.64
N VAL A 305 25.60 0.06 -2.66
CA VAL A 305 24.54 -0.06 -1.65
C VAL A 305 24.74 0.91 -0.50
#